data_f03aaf177c5a0de0519f123417f3d835
#
_entry.id   f03aaf177c5a0de0519f123417f3d835
#
_cell.length_a   1.000
_cell.length_b   1.000
_cell.length_c   1.000
_cell.angle_alpha   90.00
_cell.angle_beta   90.00
_cell.angle_gamma   90.00
#
_symmetry.space_group_name_H-M   'P 1'
#
loop_
_entity.id
_entity.type
_entity.pdbx_description
1 polymer ?
#
loop_
_entity_poly.entity_id
_entity_poly.type
_entity_poly.pdbx_seq_one_letter_code
_entity_poly.pdbx_strand_id
1 'polypeptide(L)'
;MSKRALRVALFTLLFVAPTFSQAAPKVAPLPNDPLELATGPTVVPDTPEKRAVLLNLLERARQNSAMHTPGMAPFTLKASFNSTGGDSHSQGYGEVEETWLNGQTWRWSARLGDYSQLRIFYQSAAYDDKPRGHMPLRLQMVRNALFWPVVGNFAPSLIRMATAQWEGTDIACILISRGGNDATATPGRRWEENEFCIDPKTGLLRIHSEAPGIYSVYDYNGGIAFHGRVLPRQTTIVEGGSSVLQIHLENIDDANNDPNQFIPTKKMLSHGPGAIMVGPFRFPESVRTPAGYSGVIQPVIVHAILDQKGKVLDAEVVQTSDPALAAAALGVVWHSSYLPAERQDRPLQREAFINVKFTPAS
;
A
#
# COMPACT_ATOMS: atom_id res chain seq x y z
N MET A 1 67.41 -37.74 55.26
CA MET A 1 66.00 -37.42 54.90
C MET A 1 65.99 -36.35 53.80
N SER A 2 65.83 -36.79 52.53
CA SER A 2 65.93 -35.93 51.34
C SER A 2 64.53 -35.63 50.81
N LYS A 3 64.15 -34.36 50.77
CA LYS A 3 62.88 -33.89 50.19
C LYS A 3 63.10 -33.57 48.71
N ARG A 4 62.54 -34.42 47.81
CA ARG A 4 62.48 -34.13 46.37
C ARG A 4 61.30 -33.22 46.09
N ALA A 5 61.53 -32.03 45.56
CA ALA A 5 60.53 -31.14 45.04
C ALA A 5 60.15 -31.49 43.60
N LEU A 6 58.89 -31.79 43.36
CA LEU A 6 58.34 -32.07 42.04
C LEU A 6 57.93 -30.74 41.41
N ARG A 7 58.57 -30.33 40.31
CA ARG A 7 58.15 -29.16 39.50
C ARG A 7 57.14 -29.65 38.47
N VAL A 8 55.91 -29.20 38.59
CA VAL A 8 54.85 -29.34 37.57
C VAL A 8 54.99 -28.18 36.60
N ALA A 9 55.33 -28.45 35.35
CA ALA A 9 55.30 -27.44 34.27
C ALA A 9 53.90 -27.38 33.66
N LEU A 10 53.22 -26.24 33.83
CA LEU A 10 51.92 -25.96 33.27
C LEU A 10 52.12 -25.44 31.81
N PHE A 11 51.80 -26.29 30.84
CA PHE A 11 51.73 -25.90 29.41
C PHE A 11 50.41 -25.22 29.13
N THR A 12 50.37 -23.93 28.98
CA THR A 12 49.21 -23.18 28.52
C THR A 12 49.13 -23.23 26.99
N LEU A 13 48.26 -24.08 26.45
CA LEU A 13 47.92 -24.10 25.05
C LEU A 13 47.01 -22.93 24.71
N LEU A 14 47.56 -21.88 24.07
CA LEU A 14 46.79 -20.82 23.46
C LEU A 14 46.10 -21.34 22.19
N PHE A 15 44.82 -21.62 22.26
CA PHE A 15 43.99 -21.84 21.08
C PHE A 15 43.70 -20.49 20.43
N VAL A 16 44.40 -20.17 19.36
CA VAL A 16 43.99 -19.07 18.46
C VAL A 16 42.88 -19.59 17.56
N ALA A 17 41.64 -19.25 17.90
CA ALA A 17 40.50 -19.55 17.03
C ALA A 17 40.62 -18.67 15.75
N PRO A 18 40.54 -19.24 14.55
CA PRO A 18 40.51 -18.45 13.33
C PRO A 18 39.20 -17.66 13.29
N THR A 19 39.29 -16.35 13.41
CA THR A 19 38.18 -15.45 13.15
C THR A 19 37.90 -15.45 11.64
N PHE A 20 36.98 -16.30 11.19
CA PHE A 20 36.42 -16.15 9.87
C PHE A 20 35.58 -14.86 9.86
N SER A 21 36.15 -13.79 9.35
CA SER A 21 35.40 -12.60 8.98
C SER A 21 34.49 -12.99 7.80
N GLN A 22 33.26 -13.40 8.10
CA GLN A 22 32.25 -13.53 7.06
C GLN A 22 31.98 -12.14 6.52
N ALA A 23 32.33 -11.90 5.27
CA ALA A 23 31.94 -10.67 4.56
C ALA A 23 30.42 -10.55 4.65
N ALA A 24 29.91 -9.36 5.03
CA ALA A 24 28.48 -9.10 5.06
C ALA A 24 27.87 -9.46 3.68
N PRO A 25 26.76 -10.19 3.63
CA PRO A 25 26.12 -10.57 2.39
C PRO A 25 25.80 -9.31 1.57
N LYS A 26 26.16 -9.33 0.29
CA LYS A 26 25.80 -8.24 -0.62
C LYS A 26 24.28 -8.26 -0.79
N VAL A 27 23.63 -7.20 -0.35
CA VAL A 27 22.20 -6.96 -0.66
C VAL A 27 22.16 -6.42 -2.09
N ALA A 28 21.49 -7.15 -2.99
CA ALA A 28 21.26 -6.64 -4.34
C ALA A 28 20.28 -5.47 -4.27
N PRO A 29 20.46 -4.44 -5.12
CA PRO A 29 19.39 -3.48 -5.34
C PRO A 29 18.14 -4.22 -5.83
N LEU A 30 16.97 -3.71 -5.46
CA LEU A 30 15.70 -4.21 -6.02
C LEU A 30 15.77 -4.12 -7.55
N PRO A 31 15.17 -5.07 -8.28
CA PRO A 31 15.17 -5.02 -9.73
C PRO A 31 14.56 -3.69 -10.21
N ASN A 32 15.13 -3.12 -11.28
CA ASN A 32 14.56 -1.90 -11.88
C ASN A 32 13.14 -2.19 -12.37
N ASP A 33 12.16 -1.65 -11.65
CA ASP A 33 10.77 -1.67 -12.08
C ASP A 33 10.58 -0.47 -13.03
N PRO A 34 10.05 -0.65 -14.27
CA PRO A 34 9.84 0.44 -15.20
C PRO A 34 8.87 1.51 -14.70
N LEU A 35 8.06 1.21 -13.69
CA LEU A 35 7.15 2.15 -13.04
C LEU A 35 7.79 2.84 -11.80
N GLU A 36 8.96 2.41 -11.36
CA GLU A 36 9.76 3.11 -10.35
C GLU A 36 10.42 4.34 -10.97
N LEU A 37 9.67 5.44 -11.06
CA LEU A 37 10.13 6.64 -11.77
C LEU A 37 11.09 7.51 -10.93
N ALA A 38 11.00 7.43 -9.61
CA ALA A 38 11.87 8.19 -8.70
C ALA A 38 13.23 7.51 -8.47
N THR A 39 13.86 7.00 -9.51
CA THR A 39 15.17 6.30 -9.43
C THR A 39 16.36 7.23 -9.38
N GLY A 40 16.19 8.46 -9.87
CA GLY A 40 17.23 9.48 -9.97
C GLY A 40 17.48 10.25 -8.67
N PRO A 41 18.27 11.33 -8.77
CA PRO A 41 18.49 12.24 -7.65
C PRO A 41 17.18 12.80 -7.10
N THR A 42 17.06 12.82 -5.78
CA THR A 42 15.93 13.44 -5.10
C THR A 42 16.33 14.79 -4.50
N VAL A 43 15.37 15.70 -4.45
CA VAL A 43 15.53 17.02 -3.85
C VAL A 43 14.64 17.11 -2.61
N VAL A 44 15.23 17.55 -1.50
CA VAL A 44 14.48 17.91 -0.28
C VAL A 44 14.16 19.40 -0.37
N PRO A 45 12.90 19.83 -0.19
CA PRO A 45 12.59 21.25 -0.16
C PRO A 45 13.25 21.91 1.06
N ASP A 46 14.23 22.77 0.81
CA ASP A 46 15.08 23.43 1.80
C ASP A 46 14.45 24.71 2.38
N THR A 47 13.33 25.17 1.81
CA THR A 47 12.60 26.36 2.30
C THR A 47 11.10 26.06 2.45
N PRO A 48 10.40 26.80 3.35
CA PRO A 48 8.95 26.68 3.47
C PRO A 48 8.20 26.91 2.17
N GLU A 49 8.67 27.83 1.31
CA GLU A 49 8.05 28.16 0.03
C GLU A 49 8.14 26.98 -0.94
N LYS A 50 9.32 26.38 -1.11
CA LYS A 50 9.50 25.17 -1.96
C LYS A 50 8.64 24.03 -1.45
N ARG A 51 8.58 23.84 -0.14
CA ARG A 51 7.71 22.84 0.47
C ARG A 51 6.24 23.11 0.17
N ALA A 52 5.78 24.38 0.29
CA ALA A 52 4.42 24.79 -0.01
C ALA A 52 4.03 24.49 -1.46
N VAL A 53 4.94 24.67 -2.41
CA VAL A 53 4.70 24.32 -3.83
C VAL A 53 4.36 22.82 -3.98
N LEU A 54 5.12 21.94 -3.35
CA LEU A 54 4.86 20.49 -3.41
C LEU A 54 3.55 20.10 -2.72
N LEU A 55 3.26 20.70 -1.56
CA LEU A 55 2.00 20.48 -0.85
C LEU A 55 0.80 20.96 -1.68
N ASN A 56 0.92 22.10 -2.35
CA ASN A 56 -0.12 22.60 -3.24
C ASN A 56 -0.33 21.69 -4.46
N LEU A 57 0.74 21.11 -5.01
CA LEU A 57 0.62 20.17 -6.12
C LEU A 57 -0.11 18.88 -5.68
N LEU A 58 0.22 18.34 -4.50
CA LEU A 58 -0.49 17.21 -3.91
C LEU A 58 -1.96 17.52 -3.64
N GLU A 59 -2.25 18.72 -3.14
CA GLU A 59 -3.62 19.16 -2.89
C GLU A 59 -4.43 19.29 -4.19
N ARG A 60 -3.82 19.82 -5.26
CA ARG A 60 -4.44 19.84 -6.59
C ARG A 60 -4.72 18.43 -7.11
N ALA A 61 -3.77 17.50 -6.96
CA ALA A 61 -3.98 16.12 -7.35
C ALA A 61 -5.11 15.47 -6.54
N ARG A 62 -5.17 15.76 -5.24
CA ARG A 62 -6.26 15.30 -4.38
C ARG A 62 -7.62 15.86 -4.81
N GLN A 63 -7.69 17.15 -5.10
CA GLN A 63 -8.92 17.80 -5.58
C GLN A 63 -9.38 17.24 -6.92
N ASN A 64 -8.47 16.86 -7.80
CA ASN A 64 -8.81 16.28 -9.10
C ASN A 64 -9.23 14.80 -9.02
N SER A 65 -8.69 14.02 -8.08
CA SER A 65 -8.82 12.55 -8.09
C SER A 65 -9.60 11.96 -6.92
N ALA A 66 -9.57 12.59 -5.72
CA ALA A 66 -10.24 12.02 -4.55
C ALA A 66 -11.72 12.34 -4.55
N MET A 67 -12.56 11.30 -4.50
CA MET A 67 -14.02 11.44 -4.60
C MET A 67 -14.70 11.74 -3.26
N HIS A 68 -14.17 11.22 -2.16
CA HIS A 68 -14.75 11.44 -0.82
C HIS A 68 -14.14 12.66 -0.12
N THR A 69 -14.26 13.81 -0.73
CA THR A 69 -13.72 15.07 -0.18
C THR A 69 -14.85 16.01 0.27
N PRO A 70 -14.62 16.83 1.31
CA PRO A 70 -15.57 17.87 1.68
C PRO A 70 -15.90 18.78 0.48
N GLY A 71 -17.18 19.09 0.28
CA GLY A 71 -17.64 19.92 -0.83
C GLY A 71 -17.77 19.21 -2.18
N MET A 72 -17.53 17.89 -2.24
CA MET A 72 -17.85 17.11 -3.43
C MET A 72 -19.36 17.07 -3.63
N ALA A 73 -19.81 17.23 -4.89
CA ALA A 73 -21.20 17.05 -5.25
C ALA A 73 -21.63 15.59 -5.03
N PRO A 74 -22.88 15.31 -4.62
CA PRO A 74 -23.40 13.95 -4.56
C PRO A 74 -23.29 13.25 -5.91
N PHE A 75 -22.87 11.97 -5.90
CA PHE A 75 -22.65 11.20 -7.12
C PHE A 75 -23.12 9.75 -7.01
N THR A 76 -23.38 9.13 -8.16
CA THR A 76 -23.40 7.68 -8.37
C THR A 76 -22.31 7.32 -9.35
N LEU A 77 -21.35 6.52 -8.90
CA LEU A 77 -20.22 6.03 -9.69
C LEU A 77 -20.38 4.54 -9.93
N LYS A 78 -20.14 4.10 -11.17
CA LYS A 78 -20.09 2.69 -11.57
C LYS A 78 -18.76 2.40 -12.24
N ALA A 79 -18.13 1.30 -11.83
CA ALA A 79 -16.94 0.80 -12.48
C ALA A 79 -16.96 -0.72 -12.56
N SER A 80 -16.37 -1.23 -13.64
CA SER A 80 -16.04 -2.65 -13.79
C SER A 80 -14.55 -2.87 -13.69
N PHE A 81 -14.13 -4.09 -13.41
CA PHE A 81 -12.72 -4.41 -13.35
C PHE A 81 -12.45 -5.89 -13.63
N ASN A 82 -11.25 -6.16 -14.13
CA ASN A 82 -10.71 -7.50 -14.25
C ASN A 82 -9.55 -7.66 -13.29
N SER A 83 -9.58 -8.74 -12.51
CA SER A 83 -8.55 -9.09 -11.53
C SER A 83 -7.84 -10.37 -11.94
N THR A 84 -6.51 -10.36 -11.87
CA THR A 84 -5.64 -11.50 -12.13
C THR A 84 -4.65 -11.67 -10.97
N GLY A 85 -4.13 -12.88 -10.79
CA GLY A 85 -3.24 -13.17 -9.65
C GLY A 85 -4.01 -13.31 -8.34
N GLY A 86 -3.27 -13.54 -7.25
CA GLY A 86 -3.85 -13.76 -5.95
C GLY A 86 -4.50 -15.14 -5.78
N ASP A 87 -5.32 -15.28 -4.76
CA ASP A 87 -6.08 -16.50 -4.54
C ASP A 87 -7.28 -16.62 -5.50
N SER A 88 -7.92 -17.80 -5.55
CA SER A 88 -9.05 -18.05 -6.45
C SER A 88 -10.28 -17.16 -6.18
N HIS A 89 -10.39 -16.57 -4.97
CA HIS A 89 -11.49 -15.68 -4.59
C HIS A 89 -11.25 -14.24 -5.03
N SER A 90 -10.02 -13.90 -5.41
CA SER A 90 -9.60 -12.56 -5.82
C SER A 90 -9.48 -12.40 -7.34
N GLN A 91 -9.82 -13.43 -8.13
CA GLN A 91 -9.67 -13.45 -9.58
C GLN A 91 -11.00 -13.27 -10.31
N GLY A 92 -10.92 -12.73 -11.53
CA GLY A 92 -12.03 -12.65 -12.47
C GLY A 92 -12.61 -11.25 -12.63
N TYR A 93 -13.80 -11.22 -13.19
CA TYR A 93 -14.55 -9.99 -13.43
C TYR A 93 -15.24 -9.53 -12.16
N GLY A 94 -15.18 -8.23 -11.90
CA GLY A 94 -15.87 -7.59 -10.80
C GLY A 94 -16.54 -6.28 -11.19
N GLU A 95 -17.45 -5.84 -10.35
CA GLU A 95 -18.19 -4.58 -10.51
C GLU A 95 -18.31 -3.89 -9.16
N VAL A 96 -18.29 -2.56 -9.21
CA VAL A 96 -18.55 -1.71 -8.06
C VAL A 96 -19.50 -0.59 -8.44
N GLU A 97 -20.38 -0.25 -7.51
CA GLU A 97 -21.24 0.91 -7.58
C GLU A 97 -21.25 1.61 -6.23
N GLU A 98 -21.03 2.91 -6.23
CA GLU A 98 -21.22 3.71 -5.04
C GLU A 98 -22.12 4.88 -5.33
N THR A 99 -23.14 5.06 -4.48
CA THR A 99 -23.93 6.29 -4.38
C THR A 99 -23.51 7.01 -3.10
N TRP A 100 -22.92 8.19 -3.27
CA TRP A 100 -22.40 9.01 -2.19
C TRP A 100 -23.14 10.35 -2.14
N LEU A 101 -23.78 10.66 -1.02
CA LEU A 101 -24.41 11.97 -0.78
C LEU A 101 -23.47 12.90 -0.02
N ASN A 102 -22.76 12.38 0.95
CA ASN A 102 -21.81 13.08 1.79
C ASN A 102 -21.07 12.07 2.69
N GLY A 103 -20.13 12.55 3.50
CA GLY A 103 -19.33 11.71 4.40
C GLY A 103 -20.13 10.97 5.48
N GLN A 104 -21.43 11.24 5.64
CA GLN A 104 -22.31 10.61 6.63
C GLN A 104 -23.38 9.70 5.99
N THR A 105 -23.51 9.74 4.66
CA THR A 105 -24.54 9.00 3.94
C THR A 105 -24.04 8.55 2.59
N TRP A 106 -23.80 7.25 2.46
CA TRP A 106 -23.38 6.61 1.20
C TRP A 106 -23.76 5.13 1.20
N ARG A 107 -23.83 4.58 0.00
CA ARG A 107 -24.14 3.18 -0.26
C ARG A 107 -23.11 2.62 -1.24
N TRP A 108 -22.46 1.53 -0.87
CA TRP A 108 -21.47 0.80 -1.65
C TRP A 108 -21.99 -0.60 -1.98
N SER A 109 -21.91 -1.00 -3.23
CA SER A 109 -22.17 -2.34 -3.71
C SER A 109 -20.96 -2.83 -4.49
N ALA A 110 -20.51 -4.05 -4.21
CA ALA A 110 -19.35 -4.63 -4.87
C ALA A 110 -19.51 -6.12 -5.10
N ARG A 111 -18.94 -6.61 -6.21
CA ARG A 111 -18.90 -8.04 -6.55
C ARG A 111 -17.54 -8.36 -7.17
N LEU A 112 -16.96 -9.50 -6.76
CA LEU A 112 -15.79 -10.11 -7.38
C LEU A 112 -15.88 -11.62 -7.21
N GLY A 113 -15.99 -12.36 -8.31
CA GLY A 113 -16.22 -13.79 -8.27
C GLY A 113 -17.50 -14.14 -7.48
N ASP A 114 -17.38 -14.96 -6.46
CA ASP A 114 -18.45 -15.35 -5.54
C ASP A 114 -18.61 -14.41 -4.33
N TYR A 115 -17.68 -13.45 -4.15
CA TYR A 115 -17.80 -12.41 -3.12
C TYR A 115 -18.76 -11.32 -3.57
N SER A 116 -19.65 -10.93 -2.67
CA SER A 116 -20.52 -9.76 -2.84
C SER A 116 -20.69 -9.03 -1.52
N GLN A 117 -20.77 -7.72 -1.58
CA GLN A 117 -21.00 -6.86 -0.42
C GLN A 117 -21.96 -5.73 -0.78
N LEU A 118 -22.92 -5.49 0.11
CA LEU A 118 -23.67 -4.25 0.17
C LEU A 118 -23.38 -3.59 1.52
N ARG A 119 -22.80 -2.39 1.49
CA ARG A 119 -22.53 -1.57 2.68
C ARG A 119 -23.30 -0.26 2.58
N ILE A 120 -23.94 0.11 3.67
CA ILE A 120 -24.59 1.41 3.83
C ILE A 120 -23.93 2.13 4.99
N PHE A 121 -23.55 3.38 4.78
CA PHE A 121 -23.17 4.28 5.85
C PHE A 121 -24.29 5.30 6.04
N TYR A 122 -24.88 5.28 7.23
CA TYR A 122 -26.02 6.11 7.54
C TYR A 122 -25.97 6.55 9.01
N GLN A 123 -26.17 7.84 9.25
CA GLN A 123 -26.17 8.42 10.60
C GLN A 123 -24.92 8.03 11.42
N SER A 124 -23.74 8.16 10.79
CA SER A 124 -22.43 7.85 11.39
C SER A 124 -22.18 6.39 11.75
N ALA A 125 -23.00 5.46 11.29
CA ALA A 125 -22.83 4.02 11.49
C ALA A 125 -22.73 3.28 10.14
N ALA A 126 -21.89 2.26 10.09
CA ALA A 126 -21.75 1.36 8.96
C ALA A 126 -22.63 0.11 9.17
N TYR A 127 -23.31 -0.29 8.11
CA TYR A 127 -24.17 -1.46 8.07
C TYR A 127 -23.79 -2.31 6.87
N ASP A 128 -23.52 -3.59 7.08
CA ASP A 128 -23.26 -4.55 6.00
C ASP A 128 -24.38 -5.58 5.91
N ASP A 129 -24.74 -5.96 4.68
CA ASP A 129 -25.34 -7.28 4.50
C ASP A 129 -24.31 -8.33 4.97
N LYS A 130 -24.73 -9.54 5.24
CA LYS A 130 -23.83 -10.58 5.77
C LYS A 130 -22.81 -10.99 4.70
N PRO A 131 -21.63 -10.35 4.62
CA PRO A 131 -20.63 -10.76 3.64
C PRO A 131 -20.15 -12.17 3.97
N ARG A 132 -19.92 -12.95 2.93
CA ARG A 132 -19.26 -14.26 3.06
C ARG A 132 -17.75 -14.02 3.11
N GLY A 133 -17.21 -13.99 4.33
CA GLY A 133 -15.77 -13.80 4.53
C GLY A 133 -15.35 -12.33 4.65
N HIS A 134 -14.07 -12.08 4.49
CA HIS A 134 -13.45 -10.75 4.46
C HIS A 134 -13.48 -10.16 3.04
N MET A 135 -13.36 -8.84 2.93
CA MET A 135 -13.21 -8.19 1.64
C MET A 135 -11.90 -8.64 0.99
N PRO A 136 -11.92 -9.17 -0.24
CA PRO A 136 -10.71 -9.56 -0.96
C PRO A 136 -9.75 -8.39 -1.12
N LEU A 137 -8.44 -8.66 -1.07
CA LEU A 137 -7.39 -7.65 -1.22
C LEU A 137 -7.57 -6.86 -2.53
N ARG A 138 -7.87 -7.54 -3.63
CA ARG A 138 -8.09 -6.90 -4.95
C ARG A 138 -9.26 -5.92 -4.93
N LEU A 139 -10.34 -6.24 -4.25
CA LEU A 139 -11.49 -5.33 -4.14
C LEU A 139 -11.16 -4.11 -3.27
N GLN A 140 -10.34 -4.28 -2.23
CA GLN A 140 -9.83 -3.17 -1.44
C GLN A 140 -8.97 -2.21 -2.28
N MET A 141 -8.10 -2.77 -3.14
CA MET A 141 -7.26 -1.97 -4.05
C MET A 141 -8.11 -1.18 -5.05
N VAL A 142 -9.15 -1.81 -5.63
CA VAL A 142 -10.12 -1.10 -6.51
C VAL A 142 -10.74 0.08 -5.78
N ARG A 143 -11.18 -0.13 -4.55
CA ARG A 143 -11.81 0.92 -3.76
C ARG A 143 -10.86 2.08 -3.46
N ASN A 144 -9.63 1.78 -3.07
CA ASN A 144 -8.60 2.80 -2.82
C ASN A 144 -8.29 3.61 -4.08
N ALA A 145 -8.10 2.93 -5.22
CA ALA A 145 -7.77 3.58 -6.48
C ALA A 145 -8.88 4.50 -7.02
N LEU A 146 -10.15 4.13 -6.81
CA LEU A 146 -11.28 4.92 -7.26
C LEU A 146 -11.59 6.12 -6.35
N PHE A 147 -11.53 5.95 -5.03
CA PHE A 147 -12.07 6.97 -4.12
C PHE A 147 -11.02 7.72 -3.31
N TRP A 148 -9.85 7.12 -3.08
CA TRP A 148 -8.80 7.69 -2.23
C TRP A 148 -7.39 7.59 -2.81
N PRO A 149 -7.18 7.94 -4.08
CA PRO A 149 -5.84 7.83 -4.66
C PRO A 149 -4.81 8.77 -4.00
N VAL A 150 -5.27 9.87 -3.41
CA VAL A 150 -4.43 10.82 -2.66
C VAL A 150 -5.03 11.04 -1.29
N VAL A 151 -4.55 10.32 -0.27
CA VAL A 151 -5.07 10.35 1.09
C VAL A 151 -4.04 10.84 2.09
N GLY A 152 -4.47 11.67 3.00
CA GLY A 152 -3.74 12.00 4.21
C GLY A 152 -3.56 13.50 4.45
N ASN A 153 -3.05 13.80 5.64
CA ASN A 153 -2.51 15.12 5.96
C ASN A 153 -1.00 15.07 5.74
N PHE A 154 -0.51 15.74 4.72
CA PHE A 154 0.91 15.73 4.35
C PHE A 154 1.73 16.83 5.03
N ALA A 155 1.08 17.76 5.74
CA ALA A 155 1.76 18.87 6.39
C ALA A 155 2.89 18.45 7.36
N PRO A 156 2.72 17.42 8.23
CA PRO A 156 3.77 16.98 9.13
C PRO A 156 4.74 15.97 8.50
N SER A 157 4.54 15.57 7.24
CA SER A 157 5.32 14.51 6.60
C SER A 157 6.70 14.99 6.13
N LEU A 158 7.66 14.09 6.03
CA LEU A 158 8.88 14.32 5.27
C LEU A 158 8.55 14.24 3.79
N ILE A 159 9.05 15.21 3.02
CA ILE A 159 8.78 15.32 1.58
C ILE A 159 10.11 15.36 0.84
N ARG A 160 10.22 14.53 -0.19
CA ARG A 160 11.27 14.56 -1.21
C ARG A 160 10.61 14.60 -2.58
N MET A 161 11.32 15.03 -3.59
CA MET A 161 10.82 15.08 -4.97
C MET A 161 11.90 14.58 -5.93
N ALA A 162 11.47 13.82 -6.93
CA ALA A 162 12.24 13.53 -8.14
C ALA A 162 11.47 14.04 -9.36
N THR A 163 12.20 14.44 -10.40
CA THR A 163 11.61 14.73 -11.71
C THR A 163 11.77 13.50 -12.59
N ALA A 164 10.73 13.11 -13.28
CA ALA A 164 10.72 11.97 -14.19
C ALA A 164 10.02 12.32 -15.50
N GLN A 165 10.11 11.43 -16.47
CA GLN A 165 9.39 11.51 -17.75
C GLN A 165 8.31 10.42 -17.78
N TRP A 166 7.09 10.78 -18.16
CA TRP A 166 5.99 9.87 -18.37
C TRP A 166 5.29 10.20 -19.69
N GLU A 167 5.28 9.27 -20.63
CA GLU A 167 4.65 9.47 -21.96
C GLU A 167 5.07 10.78 -22.63
N GLY A 168 6.35 11.14 -22.54
CA GLY A 168 6.91 12.36 -23.12
C GLY A 168 6.57 13.65 -22.36
N THR A 169 5.98 13.55 -21.18
CA THR A 169 5.67 14.70 -20.30
C THR A 169 6.54 14.67 -19.06
N ASP A 170 7.08 15.85 -18.67
CA ASP A 170 7.74 16.01 -17.37
C ASP A 170 6.72 15.88 -16.25
N ILE A 171 6.99 15.00 -15.30
CA ILE A 171 6.17 14.81 -14.11
C ILE A 171 7.01 14.99 -12.84
N ALA A 172 6.34 15.42 -11.78
CA ALA A 172 6.91 15.53 -10.45
C ALA A 172 6.50 14.33 -9.61
N CYS A 173 7.46 13.47 -9.24
CA CYS A 173 7.24 12.36 -8.32
C CYS A 173 7.55 12.81 -6.90
N ILE A 174 6.52 12.98 -6.08
CA ILE A 174 6.60 13.44 -4.70
C ILE A 174 6.60 12.22 -3.79
N LEU A 175 7.69 12.06 -3.03
CA LEU A 175 7.91 10.98 -2.08
C LEU A 175 7.56 11.44 -0.67
N ILE A 176 6.70 10.72 0.01
CA ILE A 176 6.19 11.11 1.32
C ILE A 176 6.36 9.98 2.33
N SER A 177 7.02 10.29 3.46
CA SER A 177 7.06 9.41 4.62
C SER A 177 6.52 10.09 5.87
N ARG A 178 5.91 9.31 6.77
CA ARG A 178 5.37 9.78 8.04
C ARG A 178 6.31 9.56 9.22
N GLY A 179 7.37 8.82 9.02
CA GLY A 179 8.34 8.46 10.07
C GLY A 179 9.75 8.51 9.55
N GLY A 180 10.68 8.85 10.43
CA GLY A 180 12.09 8.94 10.13
C GLY A 180 12.62 10.36 10.34
N ASN A 181 13.80 10.45 10.92
CA ASN A 181 14.46 11.74 11.23
C ASN A 181 15.31 12.25 10.07
N ASP A 182 15.23 11.63 8.91
CA ASP A 182 16.23 11.82 7.88
C ASP A 182 15.62 12.21 6.53
N ALA A 183 15.50 13.52 6.32
CA ALA A 183 15.20 14.12 5.02
C ALA A 183 16.47 14.20 4.15
N THR A 184 17.26 13.12 4.02
CA THR A 184 18.43 13.13 3.17
C THR A 184 18.04 12.98 1.70
N ALA A 185 18.73 13.73 0.83
CA ALA A 185 18.63 13.66 -0.61
C ALA A 185 19.33 12.40 -1.15
N THR A 186 18.92 11.21 -0.70
CA THR A 186 19.43 9.95 -1.24
C THR A 186 18.76 9.64 -2.58
N PRO A 187 19.50 9.10 -3.58
CA PRO A 187 18.88 8.63 -4.81
C PRO A 187 17.82 7.56 -4.55
N GLY A 188 16.78 7.55 -5.38
CA GLY A 188 15.73 6.55 -5.36
C GLY A 188 14.73 6.71 -4.21
N ARG A 189 13.71 5.88 -4.26
CA ARG A 189 12.63 5.78 -3.29
C ARG A 189 13.01 4.86 -2.14
N ARG A 190 12.51 5.18 -0.95
CA ARG A 190 12.59 4.29 0.22
C ARG A 190 11.32 3.43 0.32
N TRP A 191 11.43 2.26 0.92
CA TRP A 191 10.31 1.33 1.04
C TRP A 191 9.12 1.89 1.85
N GLU A 192 9.39 2.79 2.79
CA GLU A 192 8.36 3.42 3.64
C GLU A 192 7.68 4.64 3.00
N GLU A 193 8.14 5.08 1.83
CA GLU A 193 7.60 6.27 1.16
C GLU A 193 6.41 5.91 0.26
N ASN A 194 5.35 6.71 0.34
CA ASN A 194 4.36 6.80 -0.72
C ASN A 194 4.91 7.67 -1.83
N GLU A 195 4.64 7.31 -3.08
CA GLU A 195 5.02 8.05 -4.26
C GLU A 195 3.78 8.55 -5.01
N PHE A 196 3.78 9.83 -5.33
CA PHE A 196 2.75 10.49 -6.13
C PHE A 196 3.40 11.18 -7.32
N CYS A 197 3.30 10.59 -8.51
CA CYS A 197 3.79 11.19 -9.74
C CYS A 197 2.68 11.99 -10.41
N ILE A 198 2.85 13.31 -10.46
CA ILE A 198 1.81 14.27 -10.83
C ILE A 198 2.30 15.11 -12.01
N ASP A 199 1.43 15.33 -13.00
CA ASP A 199 1.66 16.31 -14.04
C ASP A 199 1.57 17.72 -13.41
N PRO A 200 2.66 18.50 -13.36
CA PRO A 200 2.66 19.79 -12.69
C PRO A 200 1.81 20.85 -13.39
N LYS A 201 1.53 20.69 -14.68
CA LYS A 201 0.73 21.64 -15.48
C LYS A 201 -0.76 21.47 -15.17
N THR A 202 -1.24 20.23 -15.22
CA THR A 202 -2.66 19.89 -15.04
C THR A 202 -3.04 19.59 -13.59
N GLY A 203 -2.09 19.15 -12.78
CA GLY A 203 -2.33 18.61 -11.44
C GLY A 203 -2.95 17.21 -11.44
N LEU A 204 -2.93 16.51 -12.58
CA LEU A 204 -3.44 15.14 -12.67
C LEU A 204 -2.44 14.15 -12.10
N LEU A 205 -2.91 13.27 -11.26
CA LEU A 205 -2.15 12.14 -10.73
C LEU A 205 -1.96 11.10 -11.83
N ARG A 206 -0.74 10.80 -12.22
CA ARG A 206 -0.42 9.79 -13.24
C ARG A 206 -0.11 8.44 -12.64
N ILE A 207 0.68 8.43 -11.57
CA ILE A 207 1.03 7.21 -10.85
C ILE A 207 0.94 7.47 -9.35
N HIS A 208 0.36 6.52 -8.64
CA HIS A 208 0.42 6.43 -7.18
C HIS A 208 1.02 5.09 -6.81
N SER A 209 1.94 5.10 -5.86
CA SER A 209 2.53 3.88 -5.34
C SER A 209 2.64 3.95 -3.82
N GLU A 210 2.03 3.00 -3.16
CA GLU A 210 2.03 2.92 -1.69
C GLU A 210 3.29 2.24 -1.16
N ALA A 211 3.90 1.32 -1.93
CA ALA A 211 5.16 0.67 -1.61
C ALA A 211 5.90 0.31 -2.92
N PRO A 212 7.23 0.12 -2.92
CA PRO A 212 7.93 -0.39 -4.09
C PRO A 212 7.30 -1.69 -4.59
N GLY A 213 7.16 -1.83 -5.91
CA GLY A 213 6.58 -3.00 -6.55
C GLY A 213 5.06 -2.97 -6.72
N ILE A 214 4.35 -1.97 -6.18
CA ILE A 214 2.92 -1.77 -6.42
C ILE A 214 2.65 -0.36 -6.95
N TYR A 215 1.94 -0.26 -8.07
CA TYR A 215 1.68 1.00 -8.76
C TYR A 215 0.26 1.05 -9.31
N SER A 216 -0.45 2.14 -9.00
CA SER A 216 -1.71 2.50 -9.66
C SER A 216 -1.41 3.52 -10.75
N VAL A 217 -1.67 3.15 -12.00
CA VAL A 217 -1.45 3.98 -13.19
C VAL A 217 -2.80 4.49 -13.69
N TYR A 218 -2.93 5.81 -13.80
CA TYR A 218 -4.18 6.50 -14.14
C TYR A 218 -4.14 7.01 -15.59
N ASP A 219 -4.99 6.44 -16.45
CA ASP A 219 -5.15 6.86 -17.84
C ASP A 219 -6.39 7.77 -17.99
N TYR A 220 -6.12 8.99 -18.44
CA TYR A 220 -7.15 10.01 -18.67
C TYR A 220 -7.61 10.12 -20.12
N ASN A 221 -7.18 9.19 -21.01
CA ASN A 221 -7.71 9.11 -22.35
C ASN A 221 -9.19 8.71 -22.30
N GLY A 222 -10.08 9.58 -22.83
CA GLY A 222 -11.52 9.41 -22.68
C GLY A 222 -12.02 9.62 -21.24
N GLY A 223 -11.25 10.31 -20.41
CA GLY A 223 -11.59 10.62 -19.02
C GLY A 223 -12.94 11.33 -18.89
N ILE A 224 -13.61 11.12 -17.78
CA ILE A 224 -14.96 11.63 -17.53
C ILE A 224 -14.87 12.93 -16.73
N ALA A 225 -15.45 13.99 -17.29
CA ALA A 225 -15.59 15.25 -16.57
C ALA A 225 -16.79 15.21 -15.61
N PHE A 226 -16.56 15.58 -14.35
CA PHE A 226 -17.60 15.62 -13.34
C PHE A 226 -17.34 16.77 -12.34
N HIS A 227 -18.23 17.77 -12.29
CA HIS A 227 -18.17 18.94 -11.39
C HIS A 227 -16.77 19.58 -11.30
N GLY A 228 -16.16 19.87 -12.46
CA GLY A 228 -14.84 20.50 -12.55
C GLY A 228 -13.64 19.58 -12.32
N ARG A 229 -13.85 18.30 -12.13
CA ARG A 229 -12.83 17.25 -12.05
C ARG A 229 -12.73 16.50 -13.37
N VAL A 230 -11.59 15.88 -13.61
CA VAL A 230 -11.41 14.91 -14.70
C VAL A 230 -10.99 13.60 -14.07
N LEU A 231 -11.83 12.59 -14.19
CA LEU A 231 -11.55 11.25 -13.65
C LEU A 231 -10.91 10.37 -14.73
N PRO A 232 -9.96 9.49 -14.37
CA PRO A 232 -9.37 8.56 -15.32
C PRO A 232 -10.44 7.59 -15.84
N ARG A 233 -10.40 7.33 -17.13
CA ARG A 233 -11.28 6.31 -17.75
C ARG A 233 -10.84 4.91 -17.35
N GLN A 234 -9.52 4.72 -17.26
CA GLN A 234 -8.93 3.44 -16.89
C GLN A 234 -7.89 3.64 -15.79
N THR A 235 -7.86 2.70 -14.86
CA THR A 235 -6.80 2.60 -13.87
C THR A 235 -6.24 1.19 -13.90
N THR A 236 -4.93 1.06 -14.08
CA THR A 236 -4.24 -0.24 -14.04
C THR A 236 -3.43 -0.33 -12.77
N ILE A 237 -3.59 -1.42 -12.00
CA ILE A 237 -2.73 -1.70 -10.86
C ILE A 237 -1.75 -2.78 -11.24
N VAL A 238 -0.47 -2.51 -11.00
CA VAL A 238 0.66 -3.38 -11.30
C VAL A 238 1.31 -3.81 -10.00
N GLU A 239 1.54 -5.10 -9.83
CA GLU A 239 2.30 -5.68 -8.72
C GLU A 239 3.39 -6.60 -9.25
N GLY A 240 4.61 -6.45 -8.75
CA GLY A 240 5.75 -7.26 -9.19
C GLY A 240 6.00 -7.22 -10.71
N GLY A 241 5.71 -6.08 -11.35
CA GLY A 241 5.84 -5.90 -12.80
C GLY A 241 4.70 -6.51 -13.62
N SER A 242 3.66 -7.07 -12.99
CA SER A 242 2.51 -7.66 -13.68
C SER A 242 1.24 -6.86 -13.42
N SER A 243 0.43 -6.63 -14.47
CA SER A 243 -0.90 -6.02 -14.31
C SER A 243 -1.81 -7.00 -13.57
N VAL A 244 -2.24 -6.62 -12.37
CA VAL A 244 -3.11 -7.46 -11.51
C VAL A 244 -4.55 -6.99 -11.47
N LEU A 245 -4.79 -5.70 -11.78
CA LEU A 245 -6.12 -5.13 -11.88
C LEU A 245 -6.19 -4.16 -13.06
N GLN A 246 -7.28 -4.25 -13.81
CA GLN A 246 -7.68 -3.27 -14.83
C GLN A 246 -9.08 -2.78 -14.48
N ILE A 247 -9.17 -1.54 -14.03
CA ILE A 247 -10.40 -0.89 -13.59
C ILE A 247 -10.87 0.05 -14.69
N HIS A 248 -12.11 -0.06 -15.09
CA HIS A 248 -12.76 0.79 -16.08
C HIS A 248 -13.89 1.59 -15.42
N LEU A 249 -13.79 2.91 -15.43
CA LEU A 249 -14.86 3.79 -14.97
C LEU A 249 -15.95 3.85 -16.02
N GLU A 250 -17.09 3.21 -15.76
CA GLU A 250 -18.22 3.13 -16.70
C GLU A 250 -18.91 4.49 -16.82
N ASN A 251 -19.36 5.02 -15.69
CA ASN A 251 -19.96 6.35 -15.60
C ASN A 251 -19.86 6.94 -14.19
N ILE A 252 -20.08 8.23 -14.14
CA ILE A 252 -20.37 8.97 -12.92
C ILE A 252 -21.44 10.02 -13.25
N ASP A 253 -22.50 10.04 -12.46
CA ASP A 253 -23.63 10.92 -12.60
C ASP A 253 -23.98 11.57 -11.27
N ASP A 254 -24.75 12.65 -11.30
CA ASP A 254 -25.33 13.21 -10.09
C ASP A 254 -26.19 12.17 -9.36
N ALA A 255 -26.02 12.06 -8.05
CA ALA A 255 -26.76 11.08 -7.28
C ALA A 255 -28.26 11.34 -7.28
N ASN A 256 -29.04 10.28 -7.44
CA ASN A 256 -30.45 10.34 -7.10
C ASN A 256 -30.60 10.43 -5.57
N ASN A 257 -31.25 11.50 -5.10
CA ASN A 257 -31.42 11.80 -3.68
C ASN A 257 -32.60 11.03 -3.02
N ASP A 258 -32.98 9.84 -3.51
CA ASP A 258 -33.98 9.01 -2.81
C ASP A 258 -33.38 8.53 -1.46
N PRO A 259 -33.88 9.03 -0.32
CA PRO A 259 -33.33 8.69 1.00
C PRO A 259 -33.55 7.22 1.36
N ASN A 260 -34.54 6.54 0.75
CA ASN A 260 -34.88 5.16 1.08
C ASN A 260 -33.76 4.18 0.74
N GLN A 261 -32.94 4.47 -0.28
CA GLN A 261 -31.83 3.62 -0.69
C GLN A 261 -30.69 3.54 0.36
N PHE A 262 -30.64 4.49 1.31
CA PHE A 262 -29.63 4.55 2.36
C PHE A 262 -30.13 4.02 3.71
N ILE A 263 -31.38 3.62 3.81
CA ILE A 263 -31.94 3.08 5.05
C ILE A 263 -31.51 1.61 5.19
N PRO A 264 -30.74 1.27 6.25
CA PRO A 264 -30.34 -0.11 6.48
C PRO A 264 -31.55 -1.01 6.72
N THR A 265 -31.53 -2.18 6.14
CA THR A 265 -32.58 -3.18 6.43
C THR A 265 -32.34 -3.83 7.80
N LYS A 266 -33.38 -4.37 8.42
CA LYS A 266 -33.31 -5.09 9.71
C LYS A 266 -32.37 -6.32 9.68
N LYS A 267 -32.01 -6.82 8.48
CA LYS A 267 -31.12 -7.97 8.30
C LYS A 267 -29.65 -7.60 8.25
N MET A 268 -29.33 -6.31 8.05
CA MET A 268 -27.93 -5.84 7.98
C MET A 268 -27.30 -5.82 9.36
N LEU A 269 -26.01 -6.13 9.40
CA LEU A 269 -25.20 -6.08 10.62
C LEU A 269 -24.69 -4.65 10.83
N SER A 270 -24.94 -4.08 12.00
CA SER A 270 -24.37 -2.80 12.39
C SER A 270 -22.94 -2.98 12.91
N HIS A 271 -22.01 -2.23 12.34
CA HIS A 271 -20.61 -2.14 12.82
C HIS A 271 -20.38 -0.93 13.73
N GLY A 272 -21.45 -0.22 14.09
CA GLY A 272 -21.38 1.02 14.87
C GLY A 272 -20.77 2.18 14.09
N PRO A 273 -20.19 3.20 14.77
CA PRO A 273 -19.57 4.33 14.11
C PRO A 273 -18.55 3.86 13.09
N GLY A 274 -18.72 4.28 11.83
CA GLY A 274 -17.93 3.78 10.71
C GLY A 274 -16.47 4.05 10.93
N ALA A 275 -15.69 2.99 10.82
CA ALA A 275 -14.26 3.10 10.69
C ALA A 275 -13.95 3.56 9.28
N ILE A 276 -13.48 4.80 9.12
CA ILE A 276 -12.81 5.21 7.89
C ILE A 276 -11.53 4.39 7.83
N MET A 277 -11.34 3.60 6.77
CA MET A 277 -10.08 2.93 6.55
C MET A 277 -9.00 4.00 6.42
N VAL A 278 -8.04 3.95 7.31
CA VAL A 278 -6.81 4.73 7.20
C VAL A 278 -5.91 3.93 6.25
N GLY A 279 -5.15 4.60 5.38
CA GLY A 279 -4.27 3.92 4.41
C GLY A 279 -3.35 2.86 5.05
N PRO A 280 -2.63 2.10 4.23
CA PRO A 280 -1.94 0.89 4.68
C PRO A 280 -0.93 1.15 5.78
N PHE A 281 -0.83 0.21 6.70
CA PHE A 281 0.19 0.20 7.74
C PHE A 281 1.47 -0.43 7.21
N ARG A 282 2.61 -0.08 7.81
CA ARG A 282 3.91 -0.61 7.45
C ARG A 282 4.54 -1.31 8.63
N PHE A 283 4.91 -2.56 8.43
CA PHE A 283 5.57 -3.38 9.43
C PHE A 283 6.92 -3.89 8.90
N PRO A 284 8.01 -3.69 9.63
CA PRO A 284 9.25 -4.40 9.38
C PRO A 284 9.18 -5.80 9.98
N GLU A 285 9.65 -6.80 9.24
CA GLU A 285 9.86 -8.16 9.70
C GLU A 285 11.30 -8.57 9.45
N SER A 286 11.81 -9.52 10.22
CA SER A 286 13.13 -10.10 10.01
C SER A 286 13.08 -11.61 10.15
N VAL A 287 13.68 -12.31 9.18
CA VAL A 287 13.70 -13.75 9.14
C VAL A 287 15.07 -14.26 8.66
N ARG A 288 15.43 -15.48 9.02
CA ARG A 288 16.62 -16.12 8.45
C ARG A 288 16.35 -16.59 7.03
N THR A 289 17.37 -16.52 6.19
CA THR A 289 17.28 -17.11 4.85
C THR A 289 16.95 -18.60 4.94
N PRO A 290 16.23 -19.15 3.95
CA PRO A 290 16.00 -20.59 3.88
C PRO A 290 17.29 -21.40 3.97
N ALA A 291 17.24 -22.57 4.58
CA ALA A 291 18.40 -23.46 4.69
C ALA A 291 18.94 -23.81 3.29
N GLY A 292 20.26 -23.69 3.10
CA GLY A 292 20.91 -23.95 1.81
C GLY A 292 20.70 -22.86 0.76
N TYR A 293 20.12 -21.71 1.11
CA TYR A 293 19.97 -20.58 0.20
C TYR A 293 21.34 -20.00 -0.19
N SER A 294 21.63 -19.95 -1.49
CA SER A 294 22.89 -19.44 -2.06
C SER A 294 22.70 -18.22 -2.95
N GLY A 295 21.47 -17.72 -3.08
CA GLY A 295 21.16 -16.55 -3.90
C GLY A 295 21.53 -15.23 -3.23
N VAL A 296 21.18 -14.15 -3.90
CA VAL A 296 21.39 -12.81 -3.37
C VAL A 296 20.31 -12.47 -2.38
N ILE A 297 20.71 -12.10 -1.15
CA ILE A 297 19.77 -11.69 -0.11
C ILE A 297 19.20 -10.32 -0.45
N GLN A 298 17.88 -10.23 -0.54
CA GLN A 298 17.14 -8.99 -0.78
C GLN A 298 15.88 -8.96 0.09
N PRO A 299 15.37 -7.78 0.45
CA PRO A 299 14.10 -7.68 1.13
C PRO A 299 12.95 -8.09 0.21
N VAL A 300 11.87 -8.59 0.82
CA VAL A 300 10.62 -8.93 0.14
C VAL A 300 9.51 -8.07 0.71
N ILE A 301 8.73 -7.43 -0.15
CA ILE A 301 7.56 -6.67 0.28
C ILE A 301 6.32 -7.53 0.08
N VAL A 302 5.54 -7.67 1.15
CA VAL A 302 4.27 -8.40 1.17
C VAL A 302 3.14 -7.41 1.43
N HIS A 303 2.12 -7.46 0.59
CA HIS A 303 0.87 -6.74 0.75
C HIS A 303 -0.14 -7.65 1.42
N ALA A 304 -0.80 -7.19 2.48
CA ALA A 304 -1.67 -8.04 3.30
C ALA A 304 -2.93 -7.31 3.78
N ILE A 305 -3.97 -8.10 4.07
CA ILE A 305 -5.11 -7.69 4.88
C ILE A 305 -5.00 -8.36 6.24
N LEU A 306 -5.14 -7.56 7.28
CA LEU A 306 -5.13 -8.01 8.67
C LEU A 306 -6.54 -7.91 9.27
N ASP A 307 -6.92 -8.90 10.06
CA ASP A 307 -8.17 -8.86 10.82
C ASP A 307 -8.09 -7.87 12.00
N GLN A 308 -9.18 -7.76 12.72
CA GLN A 308 -9.31 -6.91 13.91
C GLN A 308 -8.34 -7.29 15.03
N LYS A 309 -7.78 -8.49 15.02
CA LYS A 309 -6.81 -8.98 16.02
C LYS A 309 -5.38 -8.92 15.54
N GLY A 310 -5.15 -8.39 14.32
CA GLY A 310 -3.84 -8.31 13.69
C GLY A 310 -3.38 -9.61 13.03
N LYS A 311 -4.27 -10.58 12.81
CA LYS A 311 -3.96 -11.79 12.05
C LYS A 311 -4.13 -11.55 10.56
N VAL A 312 -3.28 -12.18 9.77
CA VAL A 312 -3.34 -12.11 8.31
C VAL A 312 -4.56 -12.89 7.81
N LEU A 313 -5.36 -12.23 6.97
CA LEU A 313 -6.52 -12.80 6.28
C LEU A 313 -6.21 -13.10 4.82
N ASP A 314 -5.35 -12.27 4.21
CA ASP A 314 -4.93 -12.35 2.84
C ASP A 314 -3.53 -11.75 2.70
N ALA A 315 -2.66 -12.31 1.84
CA ALA A 315 -1.31 -11.79 1.65
C ALA A 315 -0.72 -12.18 0.30
N GLU A 316 -0.10 -11.21 -0.37
CA GLU A 316 0.56 -11.40 -1.65
C GLU A 316 1.95 -10.74 -1.64
N VAL A 317 2.89 -11.34 -2.37
CA VAL A 317 4.21 -10.74 -2.58
C VAL A 317 4.13 -9.74 -3.71
N VAL A 318 4.42 -8.47 -3.41
CA VAL A 318 4.37 -7.38 -4.41
C VAL A 318 5.75 -7.06 -4.99
N GLN A 319 6.82 -7.43 -4.32
CA GLN A 319 8.17 -7.26 -4.84
C GLN A 319 9.13 -8.33 -4.34
N THR A 320 9.63 -9.13 -5.28
CA THR A 320 10.82 -9.96 -5.19
C THR A 320 11.16 -10.54 -6.56
N SER A 321 12.44 -10.80 -6.81
CA SER A 321 12.89 -11.57 -7.98
C SER A 321 13.19 -13.04 -7.65
N ASP A 322 13.09 -13.43 -6.36
CA ASP A 322 13.49 -14.76 -5.90
C ASP A 322 12.31 -15.54 -5.29
N PRO A 323 11.85 -16.62 -5.95
CA PRO A 323 10.72 -17.43 -5.47
C PRO A 323 10.95 -18.07 -4.09
N ALA A 324 12.20 -18.40 -3.73
CA ALA A 324 12.48 -19.00 -2.43
C ALA A 324 12.34 -17.99 -1.30
N LEU A 325 12.82 -16.75 -1.53
CA LEU A 325 12.62 -15.64 -0.59
C LEU A 325 11.14 -15.27 -0.51
N ALA A 326 10.42 -15.25 -1.66
CA ALA A 326 8.98 -15.01 -1.68
C ALA A 326 8.21 -15.99 -0.79
N ALA A 327 8.44 -17.28 -0.98
CA ALA A 327 7.78 -18.32 -0.20
C ALA A 327 8.11 -18.22 1.30
N ALA A 328 9.38 -17.96 1.64
CA ALA A 328 9.79 -17.77 3.04
C ALA A 328 9.16 -16.53 3.68
N ALA A 329 9.06 -15.41 2.94
CA ALA A 329 8.42 -14.19 3.41
C ALA A 329 6.93 -14.41 3.68
N LEU A 330 6.19 -15.02 2.75
CA LEU A 330 4.78 -15.36 2.95
C LEU A 330 4.60 -16.28 4.15
N GLY A 331 5.46 -17.32 4.29
CA GLY A 331 5.41 -18.22 5.43
C GLY A 331 5.52 -17.49 6.77
N VAL A 332 6.45 -16.54 6.89
CA VAL A 332 6.60 -15.73 8.11
C VAL A 332 5.38 -14.83 8.32
N VAL A 333 4.95 -14.12 7.30
CA VAL A 333 3.82 -13.19 7.38
C VAL A 333 2.55 -13.90 7.84
N TRP A 334 2.22 -15.07 7.28
CA TRP A 334 1.05 -15.87 7.67
C TRP A 334 1.08 -16.36 9.12
N HIS A 335 2.26 -16.58 9.69
CA HIS A 335 2.42 -17.04 11.07
C HIS A 335 2.62 -15.91 12.09
N SER A 336 2.84 -14.69 11.61
CA SER A 336 3.01 -13.51 12.46
C SER A 336 1.66 -12.94 12.92
N SER A 337 1.72 -12.17 13.99
CA SER A 337 0.60 -11.37 14.47
C SER A 337 1.05 -9.93 14.62
N TYR A 338 0.30 -9.02 14.02
CA TYR A 338 0.60 -7.60 13.97
C TYR A 338 -0.21 -6.84 15.01
N LEU A 339 0.20 -5.61 15.30
CA LEU A 339 -0.55 -4.78 16.23
C LEU A 339 -1.98 -4.55 15.70
N PRO A 340 -3.01 -4.83 16.51
CA PRO A 340 -4.39 -4.56 16.13
C PRO A 340 -4.59 -3.08 15.80
N ALA A 341 -5.50 -2.84 14.86
CA ALA A 341 -5.95 -1.49 14.62
C ALA A 341 -7.11 -1.15 15.51
N GLU A 342 -6.94 -0.11 16.30
CA GLU A 342 -8.01 0.42 17.11
C GLU A 342 -8.29 1.87 16.72
N ARG A 343 -9.56 2.19 16.60
CA ARG A 343 -10.04 3.55 16.54
C ARG A 343 -11.22 3.67 17.48
N GLN A 344 -11.13 4.55 18.46
CA GLN A 344 -12.16 4.71 19.50
C GLN A 344 -12.52 3.37 20.16
N ASP A 345 -11.48 2.62 20.57
CA ASP A 345 -11.58 1.32 21.23
C ASP A 345 -12.25 0.20 20.38
N ARG A 346 -12.29 0.37 19.08
CA ARG A 346 -12.84 -0.64 18.15
C ARG A 346 -11.78 -1.13 17.18
N PRO A 347 -11.49 -2.43 17.17
CA PRO A 347 -10.56 -3.02 16.23
C PRO A 347 -11.07 -2.93 14.79
N LEU A 348 -10.19 -2.66 13.85
CA LEU A 348 -10.49 -2.52 12.42
C LEU A 348 -9.74 -3.56 11.60
N GLN A 349 -10.38 -4.04 10.52
CA GLN A 349 -9.66 -4.72 9.45
C GLN A 349 -8.73 -3.71 8.76
N ARG A 350 -7.49 -4.13 8.40
CA ARG A 350 -6.45 -3.24 7.86
C ARG A 350 -5.77 -3.81 6.65
N GLU A 351 -5.39 -2.91 5.78
CA GLU A 351 -4.38 -3.11 4.77
C GLU A 351 -2.99 -2.81 5.34
N ALA A 352 -2.01 -3.63 4.99
CA ALA A 352 -0.64 -3.51 5.47
C ALA A 352 0.39 -3.85 4.40
N PHE A 353 1.53 -3.15 4.41
CA PHE A 353 2.75 -3.54 3.72
C PHE A 353 3.78 -4.03 4.72
N ILE A 354 4.33 -5.19 4.48
CA ILE A 354 5.28 -5.86 5.38
C ILE A 354 6.60 -6.01 4.62
N ASN A 355 7.64 -5.33 5.12
CA ASN A 355 8.98 -5.43 4.58
C ASN A 355 9.74 -6.54 5.32
N VAL A 356 9.86 -7.70 4.71
CA VAL A 356 10.57 -8.86 5.26
C VAL A 356 12.04 -8.78 4.88
N LYS A 357 12.89 -8.54 5.87
CA LYS A 357 14.35 -8.52 5.74
C LYS A 357 14.92 -9.89 6.07
N PHE A 358 15.81 -10.38 5.22
CA PHE A 358 16.46 -11.67 5.42
C PHE A 358 17.84 -11.47 6.05
N THR A 359 18.15 -12.30 7.05
CA THR A 359 19.48 -12.43 7.64
C THR A 359 20.10 -13.76 7.23
N PRO A 360 21.43 -13.85 7.05
CA PRO A 360 22.07 -15.12 6.72
C PRO A 360 21.70 -16.22 7.69
N ALA A 361 21.53 -17.44 7.15
CA ALA A 361 21.49 -18.63 8.00
C ALA A 361 22.87 -18.79 8.68
N SER A 362 22.88 -18.95 9.98
CA SER A 362 24.10 -19.17 10.77
C SER A 362 24.67 -20.56 10.50
#